data_289704a1537a30d09d15e1ea9ae0631d
#
_entry.id   289704a1537a30d09d15e1ea9ae0631d
#
_cell.length_a   1.000
_cell.length_b   1.000
_cell.length_c   1.000
_cell.angle_alpha   90.00
_cell.angle_beta   90.00
_cell.angle_gamma   90.00
#
_symmetry.space_group_name_H-M   'P 1'
#
loop_
_entity.id
_entity.type
_entity.pdbx_description
1 polymer ?
#
loop_
_entity_poly.entity_id
_entity_poly.type
_entity_poly.pdbx_seq_one_letter_code
_entity_poly.pdbx_strand_id
1 'polypeptide(L)'
;TPMRRTSSLQGSSQGSAVQLSAHGLSPRGEVRWNLGREELHSIAVERGEARLTAHGVLLTSTGERTGRSPNDRFIVDEPGLADEVWWGKVNKSTDPKTFDHLLGMTRAHLEGADQLFVKDAFCGADPNYRMPVRLVTEKAWHAAFMHNMFVRAESDELNAHDPEFTILHAPDLKAIPKRDGTQSDAFVILALDRGLVIIGGTHYAGEIKKAIFTIMNHILPLKEILPMHCSANTDNENSALFFGLSGTGKTTLSADSRRALVGDDEHGWSDDGIFN
;
A
#
# COMPACT_ATOMS: atom_id res chain seq x y z
N THR A 1 -47.60 9.72 4.65
CA THR A 1 -47.06 8.55 3.94
C THR A 1 -45.57 8.72 3.80
N PRO A 2 -44.74 7.97 4.53
CA PRO A 2 -43.29 8.09 4.38
C PRO A 2 -42.83 7.27 3.18
N MET A 3 -42.17 7.94 2.24
CA MET A 3 -41.46 7.31 1.13
C MET A 3 -40.31 6.43 1.69
N ARG A 4 -40.40 5.15 1.45
CA ARG A 4 -39.27 4.23 1.58
C ARG A 4 -38.23 4.58 0.52
N ARG A 5 -37.08 5.11 0.94
CA ARG A 5 -35.87 5.09 0.12
C ARG A 5 -35.28 3.68 0.18
N THR A 6 -35.50 2.90 -0.85
CA THR A 6 -34.71 1.72 -1.14
C THR A 6 -33.38 2.19 -1.73
N SER A 7 -32.36 2.32 -0.87
CA SER A 7 -30.98 2.44 -1.34
C SER A 7 -30.53 1.06 -1.78
N SER A 8 -30.50 0.83 -3.08
CA SER A 8 -29.79 -0.29 -3.68
C SER A 8 -28.28 -0.01 -3.54
N LEU A 9 -27.71 -0.49 -2.45
CA LEU A 9 -26.26 -0.62 -2.30
C LEU A 9 -25.82 -1.83 -3.13
N GLN A 10 -25.65 -1.64 -4.43
CA GLN A 10 -24.88 -2.55 -5.26
C GLN A 10 -23.46 -1.98 -5.38
N GLY A 11 -22.58 -2.41 -4.48
CA GLY A 11 -21.16 -2.38 -4.69
C GLY A 11 -20.81 -3.36 -5.81
N SER A 12 -20.75 -2.90 -7.04
CA SER A 12 -20.43 -3.71 -8.21
C SER A 12 -19.09 -3.30 -8.77
N SER A 13 -18.04 -3.93 -8.31
CA SER A 13 -16.96 -4.32 -9.19
C SER A 13 -16.71 -5.80 -8.93
N GLN A 14 -17.14 -6.65 -9.83
CA GLN A 14 -16.92 -8.09 -9.78
C GLN A 14 -15.43 -8.37 -10.02
N GLY A 15 -14.61 -8.13 -8.97
CA GLY A 15 -13.34 -8.81 -8.89
C GLY A 15 -13.62 -10.30 -8.80
N SER A 16 -13.15 -11.06 -9.75
CA SER A 16 -13.42 -12.48 -9.77
C SER A 16 -12.43 -13.23 -8.90
N ALA A 17 -12.85 -14.37 -8.33
CA ALA A 17 -11.94 -15.32 -7.68
C ALA A 17 -10.76 -15.71 -8.59
N VAL A 18 -10.94 -15.64 -9.91
CA VAL A 18 -9.91 -15.84 -10.94
C VAL A 18 -8.75 -14.84 -10.78
N GLN A 19 -9.02 -13.59 -10.43
CA GLN A 19 -7.95 -12.59 -10.24
C GLN A 19 -7.08 -12.86 -9.01
N LEU A 20 -7.65 -13.43 -7.94
CA LEU A 20 -6.87 -13.85 -6.78
C LEU A 20 -6.12 -15.15 -7.02
N SER A 21 -6.68 -16.06 -7.81
CA SER A 21 -6.01 -17.32 -8.17
C SER A 21 -4.75 -17.10 -9.02
N ALA A 22 -4.69 -16.01 -9.79
CA ALA A 22 -3.46 -15.60 -10.48
C ALA A 22 -2.30 -15.33 -9.51
N HIS A 23 -2.61 -14.90 -8.27
CA HIS A 23 -1.64 -14.72 -7.20
C HIS A 23 -1.53 -15.96 -6.28
N GLY A 24 -2.11 -17.10 -6.69
CA GLY A 24 -2.10 -18.34 -5.90
C GLY A 24 -2.92 -18.27 -4.62
N LEU A 25 -3.98 -17.44 -4.58
CA LEU A 25 -4.91 -17.33 -3.46
C LEU A 25 -6.25 -17.95 -3.81
N SER A 26 -6.74 -18.84 -2.91
CA SER A 26 -8.06 -19.46 -2.98
C SER A 26 -8.80 -19.25 -1.65
N PRO A 27 -9.29 -18.03 -1.37
CA PRO A 27 -9.91 -17.69 -0.11
C PRO A 27 -11.12 -18.58 0.20
N ARG A 28 -11.25 -19.02 1.45
CA ARG A 28 -12.40 -19.79 1.94
C ARG A 28 -13.52 -18.91 2.45
N GLY A 29 -13.16 -17.71 2.90
CA GLY A 29 -14.07 -16.70 3.42
C GLY A 29 -14.59 -15.74 2.36
N GLU A 30 -15.35 -14.76 2.80
CA GLU A 30 -15.91 -13.72 1.94
C GLU A 30 -14.79 -12.79 1.42
N VAL A 31 -14.83 -12.43 0.14
CA VAL A 31 -13.92 -11.45 -0.45
C VAL A 31 -14.69 -10.21 -0.86
N ARG A 32 -14.32 -9.09 -0.27
CA ARG A 32 -14.94 -7.78 -0.52
C ARG A 32 -14.02 -6.91 -1.36
N TRP A 33 -14.55 -6.47 -2.51
CA TRP A 33 -13.79 -5.75 -3.51
C TRP A 33 -14.13 -4.26 -3.51
N ASN A 34 -13.09 -3.44 -3.51
CA ASN A 34 -13.14 -2.01 -3.81
C ASN A 34 -14.19 -1.21 -3.03
N LEU A 35 -14.49 -1.63 -1.80
CA LEU A 35 -15.44 -0.94 -0.93
C LEU A 35 -15.07 0.53 -0.75
N GLY A 36 -16.11 1.36 -0.59
CA GLY A 36 -15.98 2.77 -0.29
C GLY A 36 -15.52 3.05 1.13
N ARG A 37 -15.10 4.29 1.38
CA ARG A 37 -14.60 4.70 2.70
C ARG A 37 -15.59 4.42 3.82
N GLU A 38 -16.85 4.77 3.62
CA GLU A 38 -17.89 4.66 4.67
C GLU A 38 -18.18 3.21 5.02
N GLU A 39 -18.24 2.32 4.02
CA GLU A 39 -18.41 0.89 4.24
C GLU A 39 -17.21 0.28 4.98
N LEU A 40 -15.98 0.61 4.56
CA LEU A 40 -14.77 0.14 5.22
C LEU A 40 -14.68 0.62 6.67
N HIS A 41 -15.09 1.87 6.95
CA HIS A 41 -15.15 2.40 8.31
C HIS A 41 -16.19 1.66 9.16
N SER A 42 -17.39 1.42 8.63
CA SER A 42 -18.46 0.68 9.31
C SER A 42 -17.99 -0.73 9.69
N ILE A 43 -17.45 -1.45 8.70
CA ILE A 43 -16.95 -2.81 8.89
C ILE A 43 -15.80 -2.84 9.91
N ALA A 44 -14.84 -1.91 9.83
CA ALA A 44 -13.74 -1.84 10.77
C ALA A 44 -14.22 -1.62 12.23
N VAL A 45 -15.26 -0.81 12.41
CA VAL A 45 -15.87 -0.59 13.73
C VAL A 45 -16.64 -1.83 14.19
N GLU A 46 -17.48 -2.43 13.35
CA GLU A 46 -18.24 -3.64 13.65
C GLU A 46 -17.34 -4.83 14.03
N ARG A 47 -16.19 -4.95 13.36
CA ARG A 47 -15.19 -5.98 13.63
C ARG A 47 -14.28 -5.65 14.84
N GLY A 48 -14.47 -4.50 15.49
CA GLY A 48 -13.65 -4.07 16.63
C GLY A 48 -12.20 -3.71 16.24
N GLU A 49 -11.91 -3.50 14.95
CA GLU A 49 -10.59 -3.11 14.46
C GLU A 49 -10.29 -1.63 14.75
N ALA A 50 -11.33 -0.82 14.85
CA ALA A 50 -11.23 0.63 15.00
C ALA A 50 -12.43 1.23 15.73
N ARG A 51 -12.36 2.51 16.07
CA ARG A 51 -13.46 3.33 16.59
C ARG A 51 -13.55 4.62 15.79
N LEU A 52 -14.74 5.20 15.68
CA LEU A 52 -14.93 6.53 15.12
C LEU A 52 -14.82 7.58 16.22
N THR A 53 -14.10 8.65 15.95
CA THR A 53 -14.12 9.86 16.79
C THR A 53 -15.43 10.62 16.59
N ALA A 54 -15.71 11.62 17.44
CA ALA A 54 -16.87 12.50 17.30
C ALA A 54 -16.91 13.26 15.94
N HIS A 55 -15.78 13.38 15.27
CA HIS A 55 -15.65 14.02 13.96
C HIS A 55 -15.61 13.01 12.80
N GLY A 56 -15.95 11.74 13.02
CA GLY A 56 -15.98 10.71 11.99
C GLY A 56 -14.62 10.21 11.52
N VAL A 57 -13.55 10.51 12.26
CA VAL A 57 -12.20 10.01 11.96
C VAL A 57 -12.04 8.60 12.52
N LEU A 58 -11.51 7.69 11.71
CA LEU A 58 -11.21 6.33 12.12
C LEU A 58 -9.98 6.29 13.02
N LEU A 59 -10.14 5.80 14.24
CA LEU A 59 -9.08 5.63 15.23
C LEU A 59 -8.80 4.13 15.41
N THR A 60 -7.58 3.71 15.11
CA THR A 60 -7.15 2.32 15.25
C THR A 60 -5.86 2.21 16.05
N SER A 61 -5.54 1.02 16.51
CA SER A 61 -4.28 0.71 17.19
C SER A 61 -3.42 -0.17 16.28
N THR A 62 -2.14 0.14 16.21
CA THR A 62 -1.14 -0.67 15.50
C THR A 62 -0.43 -1.67 16.41
N GLY A 63 -0.90 -1.80 17.67
CA GLY A 63 -0.30 -2.71 18.66
C GLY A 63 1.11 -2.28 19.06
N GLU A 64 2.00 -3.24 19.18
CA GLU A 64 3.39 -3.03 19.63
C GLU A 64 4.24 -2.25 18.60
N ARG A 65 3.91 -2.34 17.31
CA ARG A 65 4.64 -1.69 16.23
C ARG A 65 3.95 -0.39 15.83
N THR A 66 4.40 0.70 16.44
CA THR A 66 3.83 2.06 16.23
C THR A 66 4.50 2.83 15.10
N GLY A 67 5.41 2.20 14.37
CA GLY A 67 6.15 2.79 13.26
C GLY A 67 6.66 1.72 12.30
N ARG A 68 7.41 2.17 11.30
CA ARG A 68 8.04 1.29 10.32
C ARG A 68 9.03 0.32 10.94
N SER A 69 9.19 -0.84 10.30
CA SER A 69 10.15 -1.88 10.65
C SER A 69 11.29 -1.97 9.61
N PRO A 70 12.20 -0.98 9.53
CA PRO A 70 13.21 -0.91 8.44
C PRO A 70 14.20 -2.08 8.49
N ASN A 71 14.35 -2.72 9.65
CA ASN A 71 15.22 -3.89 9.79
C ASN A 71 14.60 -5.16 9.24
N ASP A 72 13.28 -5.20 9.13
CA ASP A 72 12.50 -6.36 8.66
C ASP A 72 12.13 -6.26 7.18
N ARG A 73 12.72 -5.28 6.47
CA ARG A 73 12.45 -5.04 5.05
C ARG A 73 13.56 -5.57 4.18
N PHE A 74 13.18 -6.33 3.16
CA PHE A 74 14.08 -7.01 2.23
C PHE A 74 13.56 -6.93 0.80
N ILE A 75 14.48 -7.01 -0.16
CA ILE A 75 14.20 -7.20 -1.58
C ILE A 75 14.69 -8.61 -1.94
N VAL A 76 13.92 -9.35 -2.72
CA VAL A 76 14.31 -10.67 -3.19
C VAL A 76 15.49 -10.51 -4.16
N ASP A 77 16.56 -11.26 -3.92
CA ASP A 77 17.74 -11.27 -4.79
C ASP A 77 17.47 -12.21 -5.97
N GLU A 78 16.87 -11.67 -7.02
CA GLU A 78 16.57 -12.38 -8.26
C GLU A 78 17.64 -12.05 -9.32
N PRO A 79 17.96 -12.98 -10.24
CA PRO A 79 19.09 -12.84 -11.16
C PRO A 79 19.09 -11.57 -12.02
N GLY A 80 17.91 -10.99 -12.31
CA GLY A 80 17.76 -9.76 -13.10
C GLY A 80 18.11 -8.48 -12.34
N LEU A 81 18.12 -8.51 -11.00
CA LEU A 81 18.21 -7.31 -10.16
C LEU A 81 19.61 -6.99 -9.66
N ALA A 82 20.60 -7.84 -9.91
CA ALA A 82 21.94 -7.73 -9.32
C ALA A 82 22.60 -6.36 -9.60
N ASP A 83 22.43 -5.84 -10.82
CA ASP A 83 23.02 -4.58 -11.28
C ASP A 83 22.05 -3.38 -11.15
N GLU A 84 20.78 -3.61 -10.86
CA GLU A 84 19.75 -2.56 -10.79
C GLU A 84 19.51 -2.06 -9.37
N VAL A 85 19.80 -2.87 -8.36
CA VAL A 85 19.59 -2.52 -6.95
C VAL A 85 20.91 -2.19 -6.29
N TRP A 86 20.99 -1.02 -5.68
CA TRP A 86 22.14 -0.67 -4.84
C TRP A 86 22.07 -1.42 -3.51
N TRP A 87 22.61 -2.61 -3.50
CA TRP A 87 22.67 -3.49 -2.32
C TRP A 87 23.51 -2.93 -1.18
N GLY A 88 23.09 -3.12 0.06
CA GLY A 88 23.82 -2.68 1.23
C GLY A 88 22.98 -2.59 2.51
N LYS A 89 23.31 -1.65 3.36
CA LYS A 89 22.64 -1.49 4.66
C LYS A 89 21.17 -1.09 4.56
N VAL A 90 20.78 -0.41 3.47
CA VAL A 90 19.43 0.08 3.24
C VAL A 90 18.62 -0.96 2.45
N ASN A 91 19.11 -1.34 1.29
CA ASN A 91 18.50 -2.38 0.46
C ASN A 91 19.12 -3.73 0.81
N LYS A 92 18.48 -4.43 1.73
CA LYS A 92 18.92 -5.76 2.18
C LYS A 92 18.30 -6.80 1.28
N SER A 93 19.10 -7.79 0.88
CA SER A 93 18.61 -8.92 0.10
C SER A 93 18.05 -10.04 0.97
N THR A 94 17.11 -10.79 0.41
CA THR A 94 16.70 -12.10 0.88
C THR A 94 16.69 -13.08 -0.30
N ASP A 95 16.93 -14.35 -0.04
CA ASP A 95 16.96 -15.35 -1.11
C ASP A 95 15.52 -15.74 -1.55
N PRO A 96 15.36 -16.20 -2.82
CA PRO A 96 14.05 -16.59 -3.36
C PRO A 96 13.35 -17.71 -2.58
N LYS A 97 14.10 -18.63 -1.95
CA LYS A 97 13.50 -19.75 -1.19
C LYS A 97 12.87 -19.25 0.11
N THR A 98 13.52 -18.32 0.80
CA THR A 98 12.96 -17.64 1.98
C THR A 98 11.70 -16.88 1.61
N PHE A 99 11.71 -16.16 0.49
CA PHE A 99 10.53 -15.50 -0.02
C PHE A 99 9.40 -16.48 -0.33
N ASP A 100 9.67 -17.56 -1.07
CA ASP A 100 8.65 -18.55 -1.45
C ASP A 100 8.04 -19.23 -0.21
N HIS A 101 8.84 -19.51 0.81
CA HIS A 101 8.37 -20.02 2.10
C HIS A 101 7.40 -19.05 2.78
N LEU A 102 7.80 -17.79 2.95
CA LEU A 102 6.97 -16.75 3.57
C LEU A 102 5.73 -16.40 2.72
N LEU A 103 5.84 -16.44 1.40
CA LEU A 103 4.70 -16.28 0.49
C LEU A 103 3.68 -17.41 0.69
N GLY A 104 4.15 -18.66 0.81
CA GLY A 104 3.29 -19.81 1.11
C GLY A 104 2.56 -19.66 2.45
N MET A 105 3.26 -19.19 3.49
CA MET A 105 2.67 -18.90 4.80
C MET A 105 1.63 -17.78 4.71
N THR A 106 1.95 -16.69 4.00
CA THR A 106 1.07 -15.53 3.82
C THR A 106 -0.21 -15.92 3.08
N ARG A 107 -0.10 -16.71 2.01
CA ARG A 107 -1.25 -17.25 1.27
C ARG A 107 -2.13 -18.12 2.17
N ALA A 108 -1.56 -19.09 2.86
CA ALA A 108 -2.30 -19.98 3.74
C ALA A 108 -3.04 -19.22 4.86
N HIS A 109 -2.41 -18.19 5.42
CA HIS A 109 -3.03 -17.33 6.43
C HIS A 109 -4.22 -16.56 5.86
N LEU A 110 -4.05 -15.88 4.72
CA LEU A 110 -5.11 -15.10 4.08
C LEU A 110 -6.26 -15.99 3.58
N GLU A 111 -5.97 -17.20 3.06
CA GLU A 111 -6.99 -18.16 2.67
C GLU A 111 -7.85 -18.66 3.83
N GLY A 112 -7.30 -18.67 5.03
CA GLY A 112 -8.00 -19.04 6.26
C GLY A 112 -8.80 -17.92 6.90
N ALA A 113 -8.69 -16.69 6.42
CA ALA A 113 -9.42 -15.55 6.97
C ALA A 113 -10.91 -15.62 6.64
N ASP A 114 -11.78 -15.25 7.59
CA ASP A 114 -13.24 -15.19 7.39
C ASP A 114 -13.63 -14.16 6.33
N GLN A 115 -12.88 -13.07 6.25
CA GLN A 115 -13.08 -12.01 5.26
C GLN A 115 -11.74 -11.48 4.77
N LEU A 116 -11.67 -11.22 3.46
CA LEU A 116 -10.59 -10.46 2.83
C LEU A 116 -11.13 -9.18 2.18
N PHE A 117 -10.32 -8.16 2.21
CA PHE A 117 -10.59 -6.87 1.57
C PHE A 117 -9.57 -6.68 0.45
N VAL A 118 -10.07 -6.54 -0.76
CA VAL A 118 -9.26 -6.24 -1.94
C VAL A 118 -9.49 -4.80 -2.33
N LYS A 119 -8.39 -4.05 -2.50
CA LYS A 119 -8.44 -2.66 -2.92
C LYS A 119 -7.52 -2.44 -4.11
N ASP A 120 -8.09 -2.00 -5.20
CA ASP A 120 -7.41 -1.57 -6.41
C ASP A 120 -7.24 -0.05 -6.39
N ALA A 121 -6.07 0.43 -6.75
CA ALA A 121 -5.74 1.85 -6.77
C ALA A 121 -4.51 2.08 -7.66
N PHE A 122 -4.09 3.34 -7.77
CA PHE A 122 -2.86 3.70 -8.48
C PHE A 122 -1.90 4.43 -7.54
N CYS A 123 -0.59 4.29 -7.81
CA CYS A 123 0.46 5.09 -7.21
C CYS A 123 1.00 6.07 -8.24
N GLY A 124 1.02 7.37 -7.90
CA GLY A 124 1.40 8.46 -8.78
C GLY A 124 0.21 9.19 -9.37
N ALA A 125 0.18 10.50 -9.22
CA ALA A 125 -0.92 11.35 -9.72
C ALA A 125 -0.82 11.62 -11.23
N ASP A 126 0.39 11.56 -11.82
CA ASP A 126 0.57 11.72 -13.25
C ASP A 126 0.11 10.46 -14.00
N PRO A 127 -0.88 10.56 -14.91
CA PRO A 127 -1.39 9.41 -15.65
C PRO A 127 -0.35 8.66 -16.49
N ASN A 128 0.73 9.33 -16.92
CA ASN A 128 1.78 8.72 -17.73
C ASN A 128 2.72 7.82 -16.93
N TYR A 129 2.79 8.05 -15.60
CA TYR A 129 3.75 7.38 -14.70
C TYR A 129 3.08 6.65 -13.55
N ARG A 130 1.74 6.73 -13.45
CA ARG A 130 1.03 6.04 -12.38
C ARG A 130 1.07 4.53 -12.56
N MET A 131 1.30 3.84 -11.47
CA MET A 131 1.42 2.39 -11.39
C MET A 131 0.15 1.78 -10.78
N PRO A 132 -0.51 0.81 -11.44
CA PRO A 132 -1.65 0.11 -10.87
C PRO A 132 -1.20 -0.84 -9.76
N VAL A 133 -1.86 -0.76 -8.60
CA VAL A 133 -1.51 -1.51 -7.39
C VAL A 133 -2.75 -2.16 -6.81
N ARG A 134 -2.63 -3.40 -6.34
CA ARG A 134 -3.65 -4.14 -5.59
C ARG A 134 -3.19 -4.41 -4.17
N LEU A 135 -4.06 -4.20 -3.20
CA LEU A 135 -3.90 -4.68 -1.83
C LEU A 135 -4.89 -5.82 -1.57
N VAL A 136 -4.40 -6.91 -1.00
CA VAL A 136 -5.22 -7.97 -0.40
C VAL A 136 -4.90 -8.03 1.08
N THR A 137 -5.89 -7.80 1.94
CA THR A 137 -5.68 -7.74 3.39
C THR A 137 -6.87 -8.32 4.17
N GLU A 138 -6.62 -8.82 5.37
CA GLU A 138 -7.64 -9.35 6.28
C GLU A 138 -8.32 -8.30 7.18
N LYS A 139 -7.87 -7.02 7.13
CA LYS A 139 -8.43 -5.94 7.95
C LYS A 139 -9.04 -4.84 7.09
N ALA A 140 -10.28 -4.47 7.42
CA ALA A 140 -11.01 -3.42 6.72
C ALA A 140 -10.31 -2.05 6.84
N TRP A 141 -9.74 -1.74 8.01
CA TRP A 141 -9.08 -0.44 8.20
C TRP A 141 -7.79 -0.27 7.38
N HIS A 142 -7.08 -1.37 7.02
CA HIS A 142 -5.92 -1.28 6.12
C HIS A 142 -6.37 -0.99 4.68
N ALA A 143 -7.50 -1.56 4.24
CA ALA A 143 -8.09 -1.21 2.97
C ALA A 143 -8.58 0.27 2.96
N ALA A 144 -9.12 0.76 4.08
CA ALA A 144 -9.47 2.17 4.26
C ALA A 144 -8.23 3.08 4.23
N PHE A 145 -7.11 2.65 4.81
CA PHE A 145 -5.84 3.36 4.70
C PHE A 145 -5.40 3.50 3.24
N MET A 146 -5.39 2.40 2.47
CA MET A 146 -5.05 2.46 1.05
C MET A 146 -6.01 3.37 0.26
N HIS A 147 -7.32 3.30 0.54
CA HIS A 147 -8.31 4.16 -0.09
C HIS A 147 -8.02 5.66 0.09
N ASN A 148 -7.42 6.05 1.22
CA ASN A 148 -7.07 7.44 1.50
C ASN A 148 -5.68 7.86 1.01
N MET A 149 -4.75 6.91 0.89
CA MET A 149 -3.34 7.21 0.63
C MET A 149 -2.93 7.05 -0.84
N PHE A 150 -3.71 6.32 -1.63
CA PHE A 150 -3.43 6.06 -3.04
C PHE A 150 -4.42 6.79 -3.95
N VAL A 151 -4.05 6.97 -5.21
CA VAL A 151 -4.96 7.52 -6.22
C VAL A 151 -6.07 6.51 -6.47
N ARG A 152 -7.30 6.94 -6.27
CA ARG A 152 -8.48 6.08 -6.43
C ARG A 152 -8.75 5.82 -7.89
N ALA A 153 -9.02 4.56 -8.22
CA ALA A 153 -9.49 4.20 -9.54
C ALA A 153 -10.98 4.58 -9.69
N GLU A 154 -11.33 5.15 -10.83
CA GLU A 154 -12.73 5.39 -11.21
C GLU A 154 -13.40 4.06 -11.62
N SER A 155 -14.73 4.06 -11.75
CA SER A 155 -15.49 2.82 -11.97
C SER A 155 -15.15 2.09 -13.28
N ASP A 156 -14.82 2.81 -14.33
CA ASP A 156 -14.37 2.27 -15.62
C ASP A 156 -12.94 1.74 -15.54
N GLU A 157 -12.06 2.42 -14.81
CA GLU A 157 -10.69 1.98 -14.55
C GLU A 157 -10.65 0.69 -13.72
N LEU A 158 -11.56 0.53 -12.73
CA LEU A 158 -11.65 -0.69 -11.93
C LEU A 158 -11.96 -1.94 -12.76
N ASN A 159 -12.75 -1.79 -13.84
CA ASN A 159 -13.08 -2.91 -14.73
C ASN A 159 -11.89 -3.39 -15.55
N ALA A 160 -10.96 -2.50 -15.85
CA ALA A 160 -9.75 -2.77 -16.63
C ALA A 160 -8.49 -2.85 -15.76
N HIS A 161 -8.63 -2.81 -14.43
CA HIS A 161 -7.48 -2.75 -13.53
C HIS A 161 -6.68 -4.05 -13.54
N ASP A 162 -5.45 -3.95 -14.03
CA ASP A 162 -4.46 -5.02 -14.03
C ASP A 162 -3.25 -4.56 -13.19
N PRO A 163 -3.07 -5.06 -11.96
CA PRO A 163 -2.04 -4.56 -11.06
C PRO A 163 -0.65 -4.98 -11.51
N GLU A 164 0.27 -4.02 -11.68
CA GLU A 164 1.70 -4.29 -11.82
C GLU A 164 2.27 -4.86 -10.52
N PHE A 165 1.75 -4.38 -9.37
CA PHE A 165 2.15 -4.90 -8.06
C PHE A 165 0.95 -5.25 -7.21
N THR A 166 1.02 -6.44 -6.60
CA THR A 166 0.05 -6.89 -5.60
C THR A 166 0.70 -7.01 -4.23
N ILE A 167 0.07 -6.41 -3.23
CA ILE A 167 0.49 -6.48 -1.84
C ILE A 167 -0.39 -7.50 -1.12
N LEU A 168 0.21 -8.57 -0.62
CA LEU A 168 -0.42 -9.53 0.28
C LEU A 168 -0.08 -9.15 1.71
N HIS A 169 -1.06 -8.60 2.44
CA HIS A 169 -0.87 -8.06 3.78
C HIS A 169 -1.60 -8.90 4.81
N ALA A 170 -0.84 -9.59 5.65
CA ALA A 170 -1.29 -10.48 6.72
C ALA A 170 -0.77 -9.97 8.08
N PRO A 171 -1.35 -8.88 8.65
CA PRO A 171 -0.82 -8.24 9.85
C PRO A 171 -0.78 -9.15 11.08
N ASP A 172 -1.69 -10.12 11.17
CA ASP A 172 -1.76 -11.07 12.29
C ASP A 172 -0.81 -12.28 12.10
N LEU A 173 -0.21 -12.46 10.92
CA LEU A 173 0.76 -13.52 10.65
C LEU A 173 2.13 -13.16 11.20
N LYS A 174 2.55 -13.80 12.29
CA LYS A 174 3.88 -13.63 12.86
C LYS A 174 4.84 -14.72 12.39
N ALA A 175 6.02 -14.31 11.93
CA ALA A 175 7.10 -15.22 11.60
C ALA A 175 7.85 -15.67 12.85
N ILE A 176 8.51 -16.83 12.76
CA ILE A 176 9.45 -17.32 13.75
C ILE A 176 10.86 -17.18 13.15
N PRO A 177 11.68 -16.19 13.57
CA PRO A 177 12.90 -15.80 12.89
C PRO A 177 13.84 -16.97 12.52
N LYS A 178 14.11 -17.86 13.47
CA LYS A 178 15.04 -19.01 13.24
C LYS A 178 14.52 -20.04 12.24
N ARG A 179 13.19 -20.16 12.13
CA ARG A 179 12.53 -21.11 11.22
C ARG A 179 12.32 -20.50 9.84
N ASP A 180 11.90 -19.23 9.80
CA ASP A 180 11.37 -18.59 8.61
C ASP A 180 12.38 -17.66 7.92
N GLY A 181 13.59 -17.51 8.48
CA GLY A 181 14.65 -16.70 7.89
C GLY A 181 14.46 -15.20 8.02
N THR A 182 13.61 -14.74 8.94
CA THR A 182 13.33 -13.32 9.19
C THR A 182 14.21 -12.74 10.30
N GLN A 183 14.28 -11.41 10.43
CA GLN A 183 15.00 -10.74 11.51
C GLN A 183 14.20 -10.70 12.80
N SER A 184 12.90 -10.52 12.68
CA SER A 184 11.95 -10.49 13.80
C SER A 184 10.68 -11.27 13.43
N ASP A 185 9.62 -11.14 14.21
CA ASP A 185 8.31 -11.72 13.94
C ASP A 185 7.53 -10.98 12.84
N ALA A 186 8.04 -9.82 12.36
CA ALA A 186 7.50 -9.11 11.21
C ALA A 186 8.41 -9.29 9.97
N PHE A 187 7.81 -9.09 8.80
CA PHE A 187 8.53 -9.07 7.53
C PHE A 187 7.83 -8.19 6.50
N VAL A 188 8.62 -7.50 5.68
CA VAL A 188 8.19 -6.72 4.52
C VAL A 188 9.14 -7.09 3.38
N ILE A 189 8.66 -7.88 2.42
CA ILE A 189 9.53 -8.40 1.36
C ILE A 189 8.97 -8.02 -0.01
N LEU A 190 9.84 -7.44 -0.83
CA LEU A 190 9.53 -6.98 -2.17
C LEU A 190 10.17 -7.95 -3.19
N ALA A 191 9.34 -8.59 -4.01
CA ALA A 191 9.77 -9.40 -5.16
C ALA A 191 9.48 -8.60 -6.43
N LEU A 192 10.47 -7.81 -6.87
CA LEU A 192 10.30 -6.81 -7.94
C LEU A 192 9.96 -7.47 -9.27
N ASP A 193 10.68 -8.53 -9.67
CA ASP A 193 10.44 -9.26 -10.91
C ASP A 193 9.10 -10.01 -10.95
N ARG A 194 8.49 -10.24 -9.77
CA ARG A 194 7.23 -10.98 -9.64
C ARG A 194 6.00 -10.07 -9.45
N GLY A 195 6.21 -8.75 -9.35
CA GLY A 195 5.15 -7.81 -9.05
C GLY A 195 4.46 -8.07 -7.70
N LEU A 196 5.18 -8.62 -6.70
CA LEU A 196 4.61 -9.02 -5.43
C LEU A 196 5.32 -8.35 -4.24
N VAL A 197 4.49 -7.97 -3.25
CA VAL A 197 4.96 -7.57 -1.92
C VAL A 197 4.23 -8.43 -0.89
N ILE A 198 4.96 -8.96 0.08
CA ILE A 198 4.37 -9.63 1.25
C ILE A 198 4.69 -8.85 2.51
N ILE A 199 3.68 -8.62 3.34
CA ILE A 199 3.81 -7.92 4.62
C ILE A 199 3.13 -8.77 5.70
N GLY A 200 3.86 -9.14 6.75
CA GLY A 200 3.33 -9.88 7.88
C GLY A 200 3.85 -9.38 9.22
N GLY A 201 3.13 -9.69 10.30
CA GLY A 201 3.52 -9.42 11.69
C GLY A 201 3.54 -7.95 12.09
N THR A 202 2.96 -7.07 11.29
CA THR A 202 2.83 -5.64 11.61
C THR A 202 1.49 -5.08 11.18
N HIS A 203 0.85 -4.35 12.10
CA HIS A 203 -0.35 -3.57 11.82
C HIS A 203 -0.05 -2.14 11.33
N TYR A 204 1.22 -1.71 11.32
CA TYR A 204 1.55 -0.37 10.88
C TYR A 204 1.31 -0.19 9.38
N ALA A 205 0.18 0.43 9.02
CA ALA A 205 -0.28 0.57 7.64
C ALA A 205 0.71 1.35 6.74
N GLY A 206 1.58 2.18 7.34
CA GLY A 206 2.62 2.89 6.60
C GLY A 206 3.60 1.98 5.86
N GLU A 207 3.69 0.68 6.20
CA GLU A 207 4.49 -0.27 5.43
C GLU A 207 3.91 -0.50 4.03
N ILE A 208 2.58 -0.50 3.87
CA ILE A 208 1.89 -0.60 2.59
C ILE A 208 2.34 0.53 1.66
N LYS A 209 2.25 1.79 2.14
CA LYS A 209 2.68 2.97 1.39
C LYS A 209 4.18 2.92 1.06
N LYS A 210 5.02 2.64 2.07
CA LYS A 210 6.48 2.70 1.91
C LYS A 210 7.05 1.53 1.09
N ALA A 211 6.39 0.39 1.02
CA ALA A 211 6.75 -0.67 0.09
C ALA A 211 6.58 -0.19 -1.36
N ILE A 212 5.43 0.39 -1.68
CA ILE A 212 5.17 0.93 -3.03
C ILE A 212 6.10 2.10 -3.36
N PHE A 213 6.38 3.00 -2.40
CA PHE A 213 7.37 4.05 -2.63
C PHE A 213 8.76 3.49 -2.95
N THR A 214 9.17 2.39 -2.32
CA THR A 214 10.43 1.73 -2.66
C THR A 214 10.43 1.21 -4.10
N ILE A 215 9.31 0.62 -4.54
CA ILE A 215 9.13 0.15 -5.91
C ILE A 215 9.20 1.34 -6.89
N MET A 216 8.52 2.45 -6.59
CA MET A 216 8.58 3.66 -7.42
C MET A 216 10.00 4.24 -7.49
N ASN A 217 10.79 4.18 -6.40
CA ASN A 217 12.21 4.56 -6.42
C ASN A 217 13.08 3.66 -7.31
N HIS A 218 12.63 2.44 -7.58
CA HIS A 218 13.29 1.54 -8.54
C HIS A 218 12.82 1.82 -9.98
N ILE A 219 11.50 1.92 -10.19
CA ILE A 219 10.91 2.00 -11.54
C ILE A 219 11.08 3.38 -12.18
N LEU A 220 10.87 4.48 -11.44
CA LEU A 220 10.87 5.83 -12.00
C LEU A 220 12.22 6.22 -12.61
N PRO A 221 13.38 5.93 -11.98
CA PRO A 221 14.67 6.22 -12.61
C PRO A 221 14.91 5.49 -13.93
N LEU A 222 14.36 4.28 -14.10
CA LEU A 222 14.43 3.54 -15.37
C LEU A 222 13.61 4.21 -16.48
N LYS A 223 12.69 5.10 -16.12
CA LYS A 223 11.89 5.94 -17.01
C LYS A 223 12.40 7.39 -17.07
N GLU A 224 13.61 7.65 -16.57
CA GLU A 224 14.24 8.97 -16.49
C GLU A 224 13.47 10.00 -15.61
N ILE A 225 12.66 9.53 -14.66
CA ILE A 225 11.90 10.32 -13.72
C ILE A 225 12.60 10.29 -12.35
N LEU A 226 12.76 11.45 -11.73
CA LEU A 226 13.37 11.55 -10.40
C LEU A 226 12.35 11.34 -9.28
N PRO A 227 12.38 10.22 -8.55
CA PRO A 227 11.59 10.05 -7.34
C PRO A 227 12.24 10.81 -6.17
N MET A 228 11.40 11.47 -5.35
CA MET A 228 11.88 12.32 -4.28
C MET A 228 11.08 12.09 -2.99
N HIS A 229 11.80 11.96 -1.88
CA HIS A 229 11.21 12.01 -0.54
C HIS A 229 11.24 13.46 -0.03
N CYS A 230 10.26 14.24 -0.43
CA CYS A 230 10.15 15.67 -0.10
C CYS A 230 8.68 16.08 0.00
N SER A 231 8.39 17.21 0.59
CA SER A 231 7.11 17.90 0.43
C SER A 231 7.20 18.90 -0.73
N ALA A 232 6.08 19.20 -1.37
CA ALA A 232 6.01 20.16 -2.45
C ALA A 232 4.77 21.05 -2.37
N ASN A 233 4.91 22.33 -2.73
CA ASN A 233 3.80 23.25 -2.94
C ASN A 233 4.04 24.14 -4.18
N THR A 234 3.00 24.81 -4.65
CA THR A 234 3.06 25.65 -5.85
C THR A 234 2.26 26.94 -5.68
N ASP A 235 2.68 27.99 -6.40
CA ASP A 235 1.91 29.22 -6.61
C ASP A 235 1.32 29.31 -8.01
N ASN A 236 1.28 28.19 -8.75
CA ASN A 236 0.91 28.00 -10.15
C ASN A 236 1.98 28.41 -11.18
N GLU A 237 2.96 29.21 -10.81
CA GLU A 237 4.10 29.55 -11.68
C GLU A 237 5.34 28.76 -11.29
N ASN A 238 5.56 28.62 -9.98
CA ASN A 238 6.75 27.97 -9.45
C ASN A 238 6.39 26.94 -8.37
N SER A 239 7.02 25.78 -8.43
CA SER A 239 6.96 24.76 -7.40
C SER A 239 8.15 24.87 -6.44
N ALA A 240 7.89 24.73 -5.15
CA ALA A 240 8.92 24.67 -4.12
C ALA A 240 8.97 23.24 -3.54
N LEU A 241 10.18 22.70 -3.45
CA LEU A 241 10.46 21.38 -2.89
C LEU A 241 11.17 21.52 -1.54
N PHE A 242 10.69 20.78 -0.54
CA PHE A 242 11.21 20.84 0.82
C PHE A 242 11.84 19.49 1.19
N PHE A 243 13.16 19.44 1.20
CA PHE A 243 13.93 18.28 1.63
C PHE A 243 14.36 18.41 3.10
N GLY A 244 14.49 17.27 3.77
CA GLY A 244 14.98 17.24 5.15
C GLY A 244 14.64 15.91 5.84
N LEU A 245 15.24 15.66 6.98
CA LEU A 245 14.98 14.47 7.79
C LEU A 245 13.57 14.53 8.42
N SER A 246 13.13 13.41 8.98
CA SER A 246 11.87 13.36 9.73
C SER A 246 11.89 14.37 10.89
N GLY A 247 10.77 15.09 11.08
CA GLY A 247 10.64 16.09 12.16
C GLY A 247 11.31 17.44 11.90
N THR A 248 11.91 17.68 10.72
CA THR A 248 12.55 18.97 10.39
C THR A 248 11.58 20.06 9.94
N GLY A 249 10.29 19.74 9.82
CA GLY A 249 9.25 20.72 9.48
C GLY A 249 8.87 20.78 7.99
N LYS A 250 9.27 19.80 7.16
CA LYS A 250 8.88 19.75 5.72
C LYS A 250 7.39 19.96 5.50
N THR A 251 6.56 19.12 6.12
CA THR A 251 5.10 19.18 6.03
C THR A 251 4.55 20.53 6.52
N THR A 252 5.11 21.08 7.60
CA THR A 252 4.68 22.37 8.15
C THR A 252 4.98 23.52 7.18
N LEU A 253 6.16 23.53 6.56
CA LEU A 253 6.55 24.57 5.61
C LEU A 253 5.77 24.46 4.29
N SER A 254 5.53 23.25 3.80
CA SER A 254 4.78 23.06 2.55
C SER A 254 3.29 23.37 2.67
N ALA A 255 2.73 23.31 3.87
CA ALA A 255 1.32 23.62 4.16
C ALA A 255 1.02 25.13 4.33
N ASP A 256 1.85 26.03 3.80
CA ASP A 256 1.61 27.49 3.78
C ASP A 256 0.30 27.77 3.02
N SER A 257 -0.68 28.42 3.69
CA SER A 257 -2.00 28.72 3.14
C SER A 257 -1.99 29.64 1.91
N ARG A 258 -0.86 30.32 1.61
CA ARG A 258 -0.68 31.17 0.44
C ARG A 258 -0.30 30.37 -0.82
N ARG A 259 0.03 29.11 -0.69
CA ARG A 259 0.45 28.23 -1.77
C ARG A 259 -0.38 26.96 -1.78
N ALA A 260 -0.64 26.40 -2.95
CA ALA A 260 -1.34 25.14 -3.07
C ALA A 260 -0.41 23.97 -2.73
N LEU A 261 -0.82 23.08 -1.83
CA LEU A 261 -0.08 21.88 -1.50
C LEU A 261 -0.15 20.89 -2.68
N VAL A 262 0.99 20.46 -3.20
CA VAL A 262 1.09 19.33 -4.16
C VAL A 262 1.04 18.01 -3.39
N GLY A 263 1.89 17.89 -2.38
CA GLY A 263 1.94 16.76 -1.47
C GLY A 263 2.93 16.97 -0.33
N ASP A 264 2.86 16.16 0.71
CA ASP A 264 3.61 16.39 1.93
C ASP A 264 4.78 15.42 2.18
N ASP A 265 4.93 14.34 1.36
CA ASP A 265 5.90 13.29 1.66
C ASP A 265 6.70 12.78 0.45
N GLU A 266 6.05 12.40 -0.66
CA GLU A 266 6.69 11.66 -1.75
C GLU A 266 6.23 12.18 -3.11
N HIS A 267 7.18 12.42 -4.02
CA HIS A 267 6.92 13.01 -5.33
C HIS A 267 7.78 12.39 -6.42
N GLY A 268 7.29 12.49 -7.67
CA GLY A 268 8.07 12.30 -8.88
C GLY A 268 8.29 13.65 -9.59
N TRP A 269 9.41 13.78 -10.28
CA TRP A 269 9.72 14.94 -11.11
C TRP A 269 10.00 14.47 -12.53
N SER A 270 9.07 14.75 -13.42
CA SER A 270 9.14 14.52 -14.88
C SER A 270 9.41 15.80 -15.64
N ASP A 271 9.52 15.70 -16.97
CA ASP A 271 9.62 16.88 -17.85
C ASP A 271 8.38 17.77 -17.78
N ASP A 272 7.21 17.20 -17.45
CA ASP A 272 5.95 17.92 -17.30
C ASP A 272 5.77 18.58 -15.94
N GLY A 273 6.68 18.32 -14.97
CA GLY A 273 6.66 18.93 -13.65
C GLY A 273 6.66 17.92 -12.47
N ILE A 274 6.19 18.42 -11.33
CA ILE A 274 6.18 17.67 -10.07
C ILE A 274 4.80 17.06 -9.84
N PHE A 275 4.77 15.76 -9.55
CA PHE A 275 3.54 15.05 -9.18
C PHE A 275 3.70 14.28 -7.86
N ASN A 276 2.60 14.11 -7.14
CA ASN A 276 2.54 13.35 -5.89
C ASN A 276 2.39 11.85 -6.14
#